data_834c35c11e000c3765ed01f25838e3e0
#
_entry.id   834c35c11e000c3765ed01f25838e3e0
#
_cell.length_a   1.000
_cell.length_b   1.000
_cell.length_c   1.000
_cell.angle_alpha   90.00
_cell.angle_beta   90.00
_cell.angle_gamma   90.00
#
_symmetry.space_group_name_H-M   'P 1'
#
loop_
_entity.id
_entity.type
_entity.pdbx_description
1 polymer ?
#
loop_
_entity_poly.entity_id
_entity_poly.type
_entity_poly.pdbx_seq_one_letter_code
_entity_poly.pdbx_strand_id
1 'polypeptide(L)'
;MSKKCRTFAPMITQDQLKDVLERADALHRYLEIDKKQLEYEEEDLRTQAPDFWEDRVRAEEQMKKVKGIKRWLDGYKDVRTLADELQLAFDFYKDEMVTEEEVDETYQNAIKAIEDLELKNMLRQKEDPMEAVLKINSGAGGTEAQDWASMLMRMYMRWAEAHGYKVTISNLLDGDEAGIKSVTMQIEGGDYAYGYLKSENGVHRLVRVSPFNAQGKRMTSFASVFVSPLVDDTIEVYVDPAKLSWDTFRSSGAGGQNVNKVESGVRLRYWYTDPDTGEEEEILIENTETRDQPKNKERAMTLLKSQLYDRAMKKRLEAQAKIEAGKKKIEWGSQIRSYVFDDRRVKDHRTNFETRDVDSVMNGKIDGFIKSYLMEFPVNDDDN
;
A
#
# COMPACT_ATOMS: atom_id res chain seq x y z
N MET A 1 -15.99 52.37 -2.08
CA MET A 1 -15.85 51.52 -3.27
C MET A 1 -14.41 51.04 -3.32
N SER A 2 -14.12 49.88 -2.75
CA SER A 2 -12.78 49.28 -2.73
C SER A 2 -12.64 48.41 -3.96
N LYS A 3 -11.78 48.81 -4.91
CA LYS A 3 -11.36 47.99 -6.04
C LYS A 3 -10.50 46.86 -5.48
N LYS A 4 -11.06 45.64 -5.35
CA LYS A 4 -10.26 44.42 -5.19
C LYS A 4 -9.37 44.29 -6.45
N CYS A 5 -8.07 44.46 -6.30
CA CYS A 5 -7.10 44.04 -7.28
C CYS A 5 -7.28 42.51 -7.44
N ARG A 6 -7.92 42.05 -8.50
CA ARG A 6 -7.83 40.68 -8.98
C ARG A 6 -6.43 40.52 -9.56
N THR A 7 -5.59 39.76 -8.93
CA THR A 7 -4.38 39.21 -9.54
C THR A 7 -4.87 38.26 -10.63
N PHE A 8 -4.79 38.69 -11.88
CA PHE A 8 -5.00 37.81 -13.02
C PHE A 8 -3.87 36.76 -13.00
N ALA A 9 -4.22 35.50 -12.84
CA ALA A 9 -3.32 34.44 -13.18
C ALA A 9 -3.04 34.53 -14.71
N PRO A 10 -1.81 34.32 -15.18
CA PRO A 10 -1.53 34.42 -16.60
C PRO A 10 -2.31 33.34 -17.35
N MET A 11 -3.00 33.73 -18.40
CA MET A 11 -3.70 32.86 -19.35
C MET A 11 -2.78 31.72 -19.82
N ILE A 12 -3.34 30.52 -19.97
CA ILE A 12 -2.64 29.36 -20.50
C ILE A 12 -2.07 29.67 -21.87
N THR A 13 -0.78 29.40 -22.05
CA THR A 13 -0.08 29.57 -23.30
C THR A 13 -0.27 28.36 -24.22
N GLN A 14 -0.13 28.57 -25.53
CA GLN A 14 -0.15 27.46 -26.50
C GLN A 14 0.95 26.42 -26.24
N ASP A 15 2.08 26.84 -25.65
CA ASP A 15 3.16 25.92 -25.25
C ASP A 15 2.76 25.03 -24.08
N GLN A 16 2.00 25.54 -23.11
CA GLN A 16 1.46 24.76 -22.00
C GLN A 16 0.42 23.73 -22.47
N LEU A 17 -0.45 24.11 -23.39
CA LEU A 17 -1.38 23.16 -24.01
C LEU A 17 -0.62 22.04 -24.74
N LYS A 18 0.40 22.39 -25.51
CA LYS A 18 1.23 21.44 -26.23
C LYS A 18 1.95 20.49 -25.28
N ASP A 19 2.48 20.99 -24.16
CA ASP A 19 3.12 20.17 -23.14
C ASP A 19 2.15 19.12 -22.54
N VAL A 20 0.91 19.51 -22.24
CA VAL A 20 -0.14 18.59 -21.75
C VAL A 20 -0.41 17.46 -22.74
N LEU A 21 -0.57 17.79 -24.03
CA LEU A 21 -0.83 16.80 -25.07
C LEU A 21 0.36 15.87 -25.28
N GLU A 22 1.59 16.40 -25.30
CA GLU A 22 2.81 15.60 -25.42
C GLU A 22 3.01 14.65 -24.23
N ARG A 23 2.69 15.08 -23.01
CA ARG A 23 2.75 14.24 -21.80
C ARG A 23 1.69 13.15 -21.84
N ALA A 24 0.46 13.45 -22.28
CA ALA A 24 -0.58 12.44 -22.47
C ALA A 24 -0.18 11.37 -23.50
N ASP A 25 0.41 11.77 -24.62
CA ASP A 25 0.92 10.87 -25.65
C ASP A 25 2.16 10.06 -25.17
N ALA A 26 2.99 10.65 -24.33
CA ALA A 26 4.10 9.96 -23.69
C ALA A 26 3.60 8.86 -22.73
N LEU A 27 2.58 9.17 -21.90
CA LEU A 27 1.95 8.20 -21.02
C LEU A 27 1.35 7.00 -21.78
N HIS A 28 0.72 7.22 -22.94
CA HIS A 28 0.24 6.13 -23.80
C HIS A 28 1.33 5.12 -24.14
N ARG A 29 2.50 5.63 -24.51
CA ARG A 29 3.66 4.80 -24.87
C ARG A 29 4.30 4.12 -23.66
N TYR A 30 4.51 4.85 -22.55
CA TYR A 30 5.14 4.32 -21.33
C TYR A 30 4.28 3.27 -20.62
N LEU A 31 2.97 3.44 -20.66
CA LEU A 31 2.02 2.50 -20.06
C LEU A 31 1.70 1.33 -20.99
N GLU A 32 2.19 1.34 -22.24
CA GLU A 32 1.88 0.31 -23.25
C GLU A 32 0.36 0.06 -23.38
N ILE A 33 -0.41 1.15 -23.50
CA ILE A 33 -1.89 1.10 -23.44
C ILE A 33 -2.48 0.10 -24.46
N ASP A 34 -1.96 0.09 -25.69
CA ASP A 34 -2.45 -0.83 -26.74
C ASP A 34 -2.26 -2.30 -26.35
N LYS A 35 -1.11 -2.63 -25.74
CA LYS A 35 -0.82 -3.98 -25.26
C LYS A 35 -1.70 -4.37 -24.08
N LYS A 36 -1.89 -3.45 -23.12
CA LYS A 36 -2.81 -3.66 -22.00
C LYS A 36 -4.26 -3.81 -22.43
N GLN A 37 -4.69 -3.13 -23.50
CA GLN A 37 -6.01 -3.30 -24.05
C GLN A 37 -6.22 -4.73 -24.58
N LEU A 38 -5.27 -5.27 -25.33
CA LEU A 38 -5.32 -6.64 -25.81
C LEU A 38 -5.30 -7.65 -24.65
N GLU A 39 -4.41 -7.44 -23.67
CA GLU A 39 -4.34 -8.28 -22.47
C GLU A 39 -5.64 -8.24 -21.67
N TYR A 40 -6.26 -7.07 -21.54
CA TYR A 40 -7.55 -6.93 -20.89
C TYR A 40 -8.64 -7.74 -21.60
N GLU A 41 -8.73 -7.65 -22.92
CA GLU A 41 -9.72 -8.38 -23.72
C GLU A 41 -9.53 -9.90 -23.60
N GLU A 42 -8.28 -10.39 -23.62
CA GLU A 42 -7.97 -11.82 -23.43
C GLU A 42 -8.33 -12.31 -22.03
N GLU A 43 -7.97 -11.56 -20.99
CA GLU A 43 -8.23 -11.95 -19.60
C GLU A 43 -9.71 -11.80 -19.22
N ASP A 44 -10.42 -10.82 -19.78
CA ASP A 44 -11.86 -10.64 -19.60
C ASP A 44 -12.64 -11.79 -20.27
N LEU A 45 -12.23 -12.23 -21.45
CA LEU A 45 -12.82 -13.40 -22.11
C LEU A 45 -12.73 -14.67 -21.25
N ARG A 46 -11.63 -14.84 -20.49
CA ARG A 46 -11.47 -15.99 -19.57
C ARG A 46 -12.47 -15.94 -18.41
N THR A 47 -12.89 -14.75 -17.98
CA THR A 47 -13.90 -14.61 -16.91
C THR A 47 -15.31 -14.98 -17.36
N GLN A 48 -15.56 -15.04 -18.69
CA GLN A 48 -16.86 -15.39 -19.27
C GLN A 48 -17.02 -16.89 -19.50
N ALA A 49 -16.01 -17.73 -19.18
CA ALA A 49 -16.10 -19.18 -19.31
C ALA A 49 -17.17 -19.76 -18.38
N PRO A 50 -17.96 -20.75 -18.81
CA PRO A 50 -19.05 -21.31 -18.00
C PRO A 50 -18.59 -21.94 -16.67
N ASP A 51 -17.37 -22.43 -16.62
CA ASP A 51 -16.72 -23.08 -15.47
C ASP A 51 -15.89 -22.11 -14.60
N PHE A 52 -15.89 -20.83 -14.93
CA PHE A 52 -15.06 -19.80 -14.26
C PHE A 52 -15.27 -19.76 -12.74
N TRP A 53 -16.50 -19.94 -12.28
CA TRP A 53 -16.87 -19.83 -10.87
C TRP A 53 -16.77 -21.15 -10.09
N GLU A 54 -16.36 -22.27 -10.71
CA GLU A 54 -16.20 -23.54 -10.03
C GLU A 54 -15.05 -23.52 -9.04
N ASP A 55 -13.96 -22.78 -9.35
CA ASP A 55 -12.83 -22.55 -8.45
C ASP A 55 -12.81 -21.08 -8.00
N ARG A 56 -13.31 -20.85 -6.80
CA ARG A 56 -13.45 -19.50 -6.23
C ARG A 56 -12.11 -18.78 -6.09
N VAL A 57 -11.05 -19.46 -5.65
CA VAL A 57 -9.72 -18.84 -5.43
C VAL A 57 -9.14 -18.37 -6.76
N ARG A 58 -9.20 -19.23 -7.76
CA ARG A 58 -8.73 -18.93 -9.11
C ARG A 58 -9.54 -17.81 -9.78
N ALA A 59 -10.85 -17.80 -9.55
CA ALA A 59 -11.72 -16.72 -10.03
C ALA A 59 -11.40 -15.37 -9.38
N GLU A 60 -11.15 -15.34 -8.07
CA GLU A 60 -10.77 -14.13 -7.35
C GLU A 60 -9.41 -13.58 -7.82
N GLU A 61 -8.41 -14.44 -8.04
CA GLU A 61 -7.10 -14.04 -8.59
C GLU A 61 -7.24 -13.47 -10.01
N GLN A 62 -8.01 -14.14 -10.85
CA GLN A 62 -8.27 -13.68 -12.22
C GLN A 62 -8.98 -12.33 -12.24
N MET A 63 -10.00 -12.15 -11.41
CA MET A 63 -10.72 -10.87 -11.27
C MET A 63 -9.82 -9.74 -10.76
N LYS A 64 -8.90 -10.02 -9.83
CA LYS A 64 -7.89 -9.06 -9.38
C LYS A 64 -6.99 -8.63 -10.53
N LYS A 65 -6.54 -9.58 -11.37
CA LYS A 65 -5.72 -9.30 -12.56
C LYS A 65 -6.45 -8.40 -13.55
N VAL A 66 -7.67 -8.78 -13.94
CA VAL A 66 -8.51 -8.01 -14.87
C VAL A 66 -8.76 -6.59 -14.34
N LYS A 67 -9.11 -6.46 -13.06
CA LYS A 67 -9.31 -5.15 -12.41
C LYS A 67 -8.04 -4.31 -12.41
N GLY A 68 -6.87 -4.94 -12.19
CA GLY A 68 -5.58 -4.27 -12.24
C GLY A 68 -5.28 -3.67 -13.61
N ILE A 69 -5.47 -4.43 -14.69
CA ILE A 69 -5.26 -3.95 -16.06
C ILE A 69 -6.27 -2.85 -16.41
N LYS A 70 -7.54 -3.08 -16.12
CA LYS A 70 -8.63 -2.11 -16.40
C LYS A 70 -8.38 -0.75 -15.77
N ARG A 71 -7.85 -0.71 -14.55
CA ARG A 71 -7.52 0.53 -13.84
C ARG A 71 -6.56 1.43 -14.63
N TRP A 72 -5.55 0.84 -15.27
CA TRP A 72 -4.61 1.58 -16.11
C TRP A 72 -5.27 2.13 -17.37
N LEU A 73 -6.13 1.33 -18.00
CA LEU A 73 -6.89 1.73 -19.18
C LEU A 73 -7.86 2.87 -18.86
N ASP A 74 -8.62 2.74 -17.77
CA ASP A 74 -9.56 3.76 -17.32
C ASP A 74 -8.82 5.06 -16.94
N GLY A 75 -7.72 4.96 -16.17
CA GLY A 75 -6.94 6.12 -15.79
C GLY A 75 -6.32 6.86 -16.99
N TYR A 76 -5.83 6.13 -18.00
CA TYR A 76 -5.35 6.77 -19.23
C TYR A 76 -6.50 7.39 -20.04
N LYS A 77 -7.65 6.73 -20.11
CA LYS A 77 -8.83 7.25 -20.78
C LYS A 77 -9.29 8.57 -20.19
N ASP A 78 -9.28 8.69 -18.85
CA ASP A 78 -9.62 9.93 -18.14
C ASP A 78 -8.62 11.05 -18.49
N VAL A 79 -7.31 10.74 -18.47
CA VAL A 79 -6.26 11.69 -18.88
C VAL A 79 -6.48 12.17 -20.31
N ARG A 80 -6.75 11.24 -21.23
CA ARG A 80 -6.99 11.59 -22.64
C ARG A 80 -8.22 12.46 -22.82
N THR A 81 -9.33 12.10 -22.14
CA THR A 81 -10.56 12.88 -22.19
C THR A 81 -10.34 14.31 -21.71
N LEU A 82 -9.66 14.50 -20.57
CA LEU A 82 -9.37 15.82 -20.02
C LEU A 82 -8.41 16.62 -20.91
N ALA A 83 -7.43 15.96 -21.56
CA ALA A 83 -6.53 16.62 -22.52
C ALA A 83 -7.29 17.08 -23.79
N ASP A 84 -8.19 16.27 -24.30
CA ASP A 84 -9.03 16.61 -25.45
C ASP A 84 -10.05 17.73 -25.09
N GLU A 85 -10.63 17.71 -23.88
CA GLU A 85 -11.48 18.79 -23.35
C GLU A 85 -10.71 20.11 -23.24
N LEU A 86 -9.47 20.08 -22.77
CA LEU A 86 -8.61 21.25 -22.69
C LEU A 86 -8.32 21.83 -24.10
N GLN A 87 -8.04 20.96 -25.08
CA GLN A 87 -7.82 21.38 -26.45
C GLN A 87 -9.08 22.07 -27.00
N LEU A 88 -10.25 21.49 -26.78
CA LEU A 88 -11.53 22.07 -27.21
C LEU A 88 -11.82 23.41 -26.50
N ALA A 89 -11.61 23.48 -25.17
CA ALA A 89 -11.80 24.70 -24.40
C ALA A 89 -10.88 25.84 -24.90
N PHE A 90 -9.62 25.51 -25.23
CA PHE A 90 -8.67 26.46 -25.76
C PHE A 90 -9.07 26.97 -27.17
N ASP A 91 -9.62 26.11 -28.02
CA ASP A 91 -10.09 26.50 -29.34
C ASP A 91 -11.37 27.35 -29.25
N PHE A 92 -12.32 26.99 -28.38
CA PHE A 92 -13.53 27.81 -28.13
C PHE A 92 -13.21 29.15 -27.47
N TYR A 93 -12.14 29.24 -26.69
CA TYR A 93 -11.70 30.53 -26.16
C TYR A 93 -11.24 31.50 -27.27
N LYS A 94 -10.57 31.00 -28.32
CA LYS A 94 -10.20 31.80 -29.47
C LYS A 94 -11.41 32.37 -30.22
N ASP A 95 -12.53 31.63 -30.15
CA ASP A 95 -13.82 32.00 -30.74
C ASP A 95 -14.73 32.79 -29.78
N GLU A 96 -14.19 33.23 -28.62
CA GLU A 96 -14.89 33.97 -27.56
C GLU A 96 -16.13 33.27 -26.99
N MET A 97 -16.19 31.91 -27.07
CA MET A 97 -17.33 31.12 -26.58
C MET A 97 -17.16 30.65 -25.14
N VAL A 98 -15.93 30.65 -24.60
CA VAL A 98 -15.58 30.16 -23.26
C VAL A 98 -14.75 31.21 -22.54
N THR A 99 -14.84 31.28 -21.24
CA THR A 99 -14.09 32.22 -20.39
C THR A 99 -12.68 31.73 -20.12
N GLU A 100 -11.76 32.66 -19.81
CA GLU A 100 -10.40 32.33 -19.37
C GLU A 100 -10.39 31.47 -18.10
N GLU A 101 -11.31 31.72 -17.17
CA GLU A 101 -11.45 30.97 -15.92
C GLU A 101 -11.79 29.49 -16.18
N GLU A 102 -12.65 29.19 -17.17
CA GLU A 102 -13.03 27.82 -17.56
C GLU A 102 -11.86 27.06 -18.23
N VAL A 103 -11.05 27.74 -19.05
CA VAL A 103 -9.84 27.15 -19.64
C VAL A 103 -8.80 26.82 -18.58
N ASP A 104 -8.59 27.74 -17.61
CA ASP A 104 -7.67 27.53 -16.50
C ASP A 104 -8.12 26.34 -15.62
N GLU A 105 -9.41 26.21 -15.33
CA GLU A 105 -9.96 25.10 -14.56
C GLU A 105 -9.72 23.75 -15.29
N THR A 106 -10.01 23.71 -16.59
CA THR A 106 -9.80 22.51 -17.42
C THR A 106 -8.31 22.14 -17.47
N TYR A 107 -7.43 23.13 -17.58
CA TYR A 107 -5.99 22.92 -17.53
C TYR A 107 -5.53 22.32 -16.20
N GLN A 108 -5.99 22.88 -15.07
CA GLN A 108 -5.63 22.34 -13.75
C GLN A 108 -6.11 20.90 -13.58
N ASN A 109 -7.30 20.57 -14.07
CA ASN A 109 -7.84 19.22 -14.04
C ASN A 109 -7.01 18.25 -14.90
N ALA A 110 -6.63 18.65 -16.11
CA ALA A 110 -5.80 17.84 -17.01
C ALA A 110 -4.40 17.60 -16.43
N ILE A 111 -3.73 18.63 -15.93
CA ILE A 111 -2.41 18.52 -15.30
C ILE A 111 -2.47 17.60 -14.09
N LYS A 112 -3.47 17.77 -13.23
CA LYS A 112 -3.64 16.92 -12.05
C LYS A 112 -3.81 15.45 -12.42
N ALA A 113 -4.66 15.14 -13.39
CA ALA A 113 -4.88 13.77 -13.84
C ALA A 113 -3.61 13.13 -14.44
N ILE A 114 -2.85 13.90 -15.23
CA ILE A 114 -1.56 13.45 -15.78
C ILE A 114 -0.56 13.17 -14.65
N GLU A 115 -0.40 14.10 -13.73
CA GLU A 115 0.53 13.96 -12.59
C GLU A 115 0.18 12.77 -11.70
N ASP A 116 -1.11 12.55 -11.44
CA ASP A 116 -1.59 11.41 -10.66
C ASP A 116 -1.29 10.07 -11.36
N LEU A 117 -1.44 10.00 -12.69
CA LEU A 117 -1.16 8.79 -13.45
C LEU A 117 0.36 8.54 -13.60
N GLU A 118 1.15 9.59 -13.82
CA GLU A 118 2.62 9.52 -13.81
C GLU A 118 3.14 9.01 -12.46
N LEU A 119 2.57 9.52 -11.36
CA LEU A 119 2.93 9.11 -10.01
C LEU A 119 2.62 7.63 -9.76
N LYS A 120 1.42 7.18 -10.17
CA LYS A 120 1.05 5.75 -10.09
C LYS A 120 2.00 4.87 -10.90
N ASN A 121 2.46 5.33 -12.07
CA ASN A 121 3.42 4.58 -12.90
C ASN A 121 4.80 4.39 -12.24
N MET A 122 5.14 5.21 -11.23
CA MET A 122 6.36 5.04 -10.44
C MET A 122 6.21 3.96 -9.36
N LEU A 123 4.98 3.54 -9.06
CA LEU A 123 4.64 2.54 -8.04
C LEU A 123 4.54 1.16 -8.69
N ARG A 124 5.70 0.46 -8.83
CA ARG A 124 5.81 -0.81 -9.56
C ARG A 124 6.01 -2.04 -8.68
N GLN A 125 6.25 -1.86 -7.38
CA GLN A 125 6.44 -2.99 -6.47
C GLN A 125 5.12 -3.73 -6.25
N LYS A 126 5.21 -5.03 -6.03
CA LYS A 126 4.06 -5.91 -5.79
C LYS A 126 3.20 -5.45 -4.61
N GLU A 127 3.84 -4.85 -3.61
CA GLU A 127 3.21 -4.34 -2.38
C GLU A 127 2.63 -2.95 -2.54
N ASP A 128 3.05 -2.17 -3.54
CA ASP A 128 2.63 -0.77 -3.71
C ASP A 128 1.10 -0.58 -3.80
N PRO A 129 0.33 -1.46 -4.48
CA PRO A 129 -1.13 -1.34 -4.52
C PRO A 129 -1.85 -1.65 -3.21
N MET A 130 -1.13 -2.16 -2.21
CA MET A 130 -1.73 -2.58 -0.94
C MET A 130 -2.15 -1.40 -0.08
N GLU A 131 -3.04 -1.68 0.86
CA GLU A 131 -3.39 -0.82 1.96
C GLU A 131 -2.19 -0.66 2.91
N ALA A 132 -2.21 0.39 3.76
CA ALA A 132 -1.07 0.71 4.60
C ALA A 132 -1.38 0.58 6.10
N VAL A 133 -0.40 0.10 6.85
CA VAL A 133 -0.34 0.23 8.31
C VAL A 133 0.73 1.25 8.64
N LEU A 134 0.33 2.36 9.26
CA LEU A 134 1.21 3.44 9.66
C LEU A 134 1.36 3.47 11.18
N LYS A 135 2.59 3.34 11.66
CA LYS A 135 2.93 3.38 13.08
C LYS A 135 3.79 4.61 13.38
N ILE A 136 3.37 5.40 14.35
CA ILE A 136 4.12 6.56 14.84
C ILE A 136 4.55 6.29 16.27
N ASN A 137 5.82 6.53 16.60
CA ASN A 137 6.30 6.49 17.96
C ASN A 137 6.99 7.82 18.30
N SER A 138 6.70 8.37 19.49
CA SER A 138 7.41 9.52 20.00
C SER A 138 8.89 9.16 20.26
N GLY A 139 9.79 10.05 19.90
CA GLY A 139 11.21 9.91 20.20
C GLY A 139 11.59 10.43 21.58
N ALA A 140 12.89 10.55 21.83
CA ALA A 140 13.39 11.22 23.02
C ALA A 140 13.01 12.71 23.00
N GLY A 141 12.43 13.22 24.08
CA GLY A 141 12.00 14.61 24.20
C GLY A 141 10.80 14.84 25.13
N GLY A 142 10.35 13.81 25.84
CA GLY A 142 9.26 13.92 26.80
C GLY A 142 7.95 14.41 26.17
N THR A 143 7.22 15.27 26.86
CA THR A 143 5.92 15.84 26.45
C THR A 143 5.95 16.48 25.06
N GLU A 144 7.05 17.17 24.72
CA GLU A 144 7.20 17.82 23.39
C GLU A 144 7.25 16.80 22.25
N ALA A 145 7.93 15.65 22.42
CA ALA A 145 8.00 14.59 21.41
C ALA A 145 6.64 13.85 21.30
N GLN A 146 5.91 13.71 22.41
CA GLN A 146 4.58 13.11 22.45
C GLN A 146 3.56 13.99 21.72
N ASP A 147 3.64 15.32 21.91
CA ASP A 147 2.81 16.28 21.16
C ASP A 147 3.16 16.26 19.66
N TRP A 148 4.47 16.19 19.31
CA TRP A 148 4.90 16.07 17.94
C TRP A 148 4.32 14.82 17.25
N ALA A 149 4.34 13.67 17.92
CA ALA A 149 3.74 12.44 17.40
C ALA A 149 2.23 12.59 17.16
N SER A 150 1.52 13.29 18.03
CA SER A 150 0.09 13.62 17.86
C SER A 150 -0.15 14.55 16.66
N MET A 151 0.73 15.51 16.43
CA MET A 151 0.66 16.40 15.26
C MET A 151 0.85 15.64 13.95
N LEU A 152 1.84 14.73 13.90
CA LEU A 152 2.06 13.85 12.74
C LEU A 152 0.86 12.93 12.48
N MET A 153 0.30 12.32 13.52
CA MET A 153 -0.91 11.52 13.41
C MET A 153 -2.02 12.31 12.70
N ARG A 154 -2.28 13.53 13.15
CA ARG A 154 -3.30 14.39 12.57
C ARG A 154 -2.98 14.77 11.11
N MET A 155 -1.73 15.02 10.80
CA MET A 155 -1.27 15.32 9.44
C MET A 155 -1.58 14.17 8.48
N TYR A 156 -1.23 12.93 8.87
CA TYR A 156 -1.51 11.76 8.02
C TYR A 156 -3.00 11.42 7.93
N MET A 157 -3.77 11.61 9.00
CA MET A 157 -5.23 11.45 8.94
C MET A 157 -5.86 12.40 7.92
N ARG A 158 -5.44 13.67 7.91
CA ARG A 158 -5.94 14.68 6.95
C ARG A 158 -5.51 14.38 5.52
N TRP A 159 -4.27 13.90 5.34
CA TRP A 159 -3.83 13.44 4.02
C TRP A 159 -4.68 12.30 3.51
N ALA A 160 -4.91 11.29 4.34
CA ALA A 160 -5.73 10.13 4.00
C ALA A 160 -7.18 10.53 3.67
N GLU A 161 -7.79 11.40 4.46
CA GLU A 161 -9.14 11.94 4.24
C GLU A 161 -9.23 12.69 2.91
N ALA A 162 -8.25 13.54 2.60
CA ALA A 162 -8.20 14.30 1.35
C ALA A 162 -8.07 13.40 0.11
N HIS A 163 -7.49 12.20 0.25
CA HIS A 163 -7.36 11.21 -0.81
C HIS A 163 -8.47 10.13 -0.80
N GLY A 164 -9.48 10.30 0.04
CA GLY A 164 -10.62 9.38 0.11
C GLY A 164 -10.33 8.04 0.79
N TYR A 165 -9.22 7.92 1.52
CA TYR A 165 -8.92 6.75 2.33
C TYR A 165 -9.71 6.77 3.64
N LYS A 166 -10.06 5.58 4.10
CA LYS A 166 -10.60 5.36 5.44
C LYS A 166 -9.45 5.11 6.41
N VAL A 167 -9.44 5.82 7.54
CA VAL A 167 -8.44 5.62 8.60
C VAL A 167 -9.09 4.94 9.80
N THR A 168 -8.51 3.82 10.22
CA THR A 168 -8.89 3.08 11.42
C THR A 168 -7.73 3.07 12.40
N ILE A 169 -7.94 3.57 13.63
CA ILE A 169 -6.93 3.53 14.68
C ILE A 169 -7.01 2.16 15.36
N SER A 170 -5.95 1.32 15.20
CA SER A 170 -5.89 -0.01 15.77
C SER A 170 -5.33 -0.02 17.18
N ASN A 171 -4.38 0.87 17.47
CA ASN A 171 -3.78 1.01 18.80
C ASN A 171 -3.37 2.46 19.03
N LEU A 172 -3.67 2.98 20.23
CA LEU A 172 -3.32 4.33 20.67
C LEU A 172 -2.82 4.26 22.10
N LEU A 173 -1.63 4.78 22.34
CA LEU A 173 -1.06 4.95 23.67
C LEU A 173 -0.86 6.43 23.94
N ASP A 174 -1.65 6.98 24.85
CA ASP A 174 -1.61 8.38 25.21
C ASP A 174 -0.27 8.77 25.87
N GLY A 175 0.07 10.04 25.75
CA GLY A 175 1.19 10.66 26.44
C GLY A 175 0.94 10.81 27.95
N ASP A 176 1.99 11.15 28.69
CA ASP A 176 1.89 11.30 30.14
C ASP A 176 1.13 12.58 30.55
N GLU A 177 1.36 13.69 29.85
CA GLU A 177 0.74 14.98 30.10
C GLU A 177 0.02 15.54 28.87
N ALA A 178 0.56 15.29 27.68
CA ALA A 178 -0.02 15.71 26.41
C ALA A 178 0.47 14.80 25.26
N GLY A 179 -0.26 14.82 24.14
CA GLY A 179 0.13 14.08 22.93
C GLY A 179 0.00 12.57 23.07
N ILE A 180 0.78 11.83 22.31
CA ILE A 180 0.75 10.36 22.25
C ILE A 180 2.16 9.76 22.32
N LYS A 181 2.31 8.62 22.99
CA LYS A 181 3.54 7.82 22.99
C LYS A 181 3.67 7.02 21.70
N SER A 182 2.58 6.40 21.29
CA SER A 182 2.53 5.67 20.02
C SER A 182 1.12 5.58 19.48
N VAL A 183 1.01 5.44 18.17
CA VAL A 183 -0.24 5.12 17.47
C VAL A 183 0.04 4.16 16.33
N THR A 184 -0.91 3.25 16.09
CA THR A 184 -0.96 2.41 14.89
C THR A 184 -2.28 2.67 14.19
N MET A 185 -2.20 3.08 12.92
CA MET A 185 -3.36 3.39 12.07
C MET A 185 -3.34 2.49 10.84
N GLN A 186 -4.51 2.00 10.46
CA GLN A 186 -4.75 1.31 9.19
C GLN A 186 -5.37 2.32 8.22
N ILE A 187 -4.84 2.38 7.02
CA ILE A 187 -5.27 3.30 5.95
C ILE A 187 -5.77 2.43 4.80
N GLU A 188 -7.09 2.39 4.65
CA GLU A 188 -7.85 1.44 3.85
C GLU A 188 -8.76 2.12 2.83
N GLY A 189 -9.34 1.34 1.93
CA GLY A 189 -10.44 1.78 1.05
C GLY A 189 -10.02 2.52 -0.20
N GLY A 190 -8.72 2.55 -0.52
CA GLY A 190 -8.18 3.14 -1.74
C GLY A 190 -6.99 2.36 -2.28
N ASP A 191 -6.55 2.75 -3.47
CA ASP A 191 -5.43 2.11 -4.14
C ASP A 191 -4.10 2.79 -3.79
N TYR A 192 -3.04 2.00 -3.66
CA TYR A 192 -1.66 2.48 -3.49
C TYR A 192 -1.36 3.24 -2.18
N ALA A 193 -2.17 3.05 -1.13
CA ALA A 193 -1.92 3.71 0.15
C ALA A 193 -0.51 3.43 0.69
N TYR A 194 -0.06 2.17 0.63
CA TYR A 194 1.30 1.80 1.00
C TYR A 194 2.34 2.41 0.05
N GLY A 195 2.12 2.32 -1.26
CA GLY A 195 3.05 2.84 -2.27
C GLY A 195 3.37 4.32 -2.09
N TYR A 196 2.37 5.14 -1.76
CA TYR A 196 2.57 6.56 -1.46
C TYR A 196 3.27 6.76 -0.11
N LEU A 197 2.78 6.13 0.94
CA LEU A 197 3.23 6.37 2.31
C LEU A 197 4.56 5.71 2.64
N LYS A 198 5.04 4.72 1.88
CA LYS A 198 6.37 4.12 2.08
C LYS A 198 7.49 5.17 2.06
N SER A 199 7.30 6.27 1.34
CA SER A 199 8.19 7.43 1.32
C SER A 199 8.34 8.11 2.68
N GLU A 200 7.38 7.97 3.58
CA GLU A 200 7.35 8.61 4.90
C GLU A 200 8.09 7.81 5.98
N ASN A 201 8.63 6.64 5.63
CA ASN A 201 9.41 5.80 6.54
C ASN A 201 10.68 6.52 7.03
N GLY A 202 10.75 6.79 8.32
CA GLY A 202 11.94 7.37 8.93
C GLY A 202 11.66 8.26 10.13
N VAL A 203 12.62 9.12 10.46
CA VAL A 203 12.55 10.03 11.59
C VAL A 203 12.19 11.44 11.14
N HIS A 204 11.16 11.99 11.75
CA HIS A 204 10.66 13.35 11.51
C HIS A 204 11.08 14.26 12.65
N ARG A 205 11.78 15.34 12.32
CA ARG A 205 12.31 16.31 13.27
C ARG A 205 11.45 17.56 13.32
N LEU A 206 10.98 17.92 14.50
CA LEU A 206 10.32 19.21 14.78
C LEU A 206 11.32 20.18 15.43
N VAL A 207 11.31 21.43 15.01
CA VAL A 207 11.99 22.55 15.65
C VAL A 207 10.98 23.69 15.80
N ARG A 208 10.67 24.05 17.06
CA ARG A 208 9.75 25.16 17.36
C ARG A 208 10.02 25.73 18.75
N VAL A 209 9.46 26.91 19.03
CA VAL A 209 9.32 27.39 20.41
C VAL A 209 8.31 26.49 21.13
N SER A 210 8.74 25.87 22.23
CA SER A 210 7.91 24.89 22.94
C SER A 210 6.75 25.57 23.69
N PRO A 211 5.50 25.13 23.49
CA PRO A 211 4.36 25.60 24.26
C PRO A 211 4.35 25.07 25.71
N PHE A 212 5.14 24.02 25.99
CA PHE A 212 5.25 23.40 27.32
C PHE A 212 6.38 24.01 28.17
N ASN A 213 7.21 24.88 27.59
CA ASN A 213 8.31 25.51 28.28
C ASN A 213 7.96 26.95 28.65
N ALA A 214 7.81 27.22 29.95
CA ALA A 214 7.47 28.56 30.46
C ALA A 214 8.47 29.68 30.05
N GLN A 215 9.70 29.31 29.68
CA GLN A 215 10.72 30.27 29.22
C GLN A 215 10.70 30.49 27.71
N GLY A 216 9.78 29.85 26.96
CA GLY A 216 9.69 29.97 25.51
C GLY A 216 10.94 29.52 24.77
N LYS A 217 11.66 28.50 25.28
CA LYS A 217 12.87 27.99 24.62
C LYS A 217 12.52 27.25 23.33
N ARG A 218 13.38 27.44 22.32
CA ARG A 218 13.37 26.67 21.10
C ARG A 218 13.81 25.25 21.39
N MET A 219 12.96 24.27 21.08
CA MET A 219 13.17 22.85 21.33
C MET A 219 13.22 22.08 20.03
N THR A 220 13.93 20.95 20.08
CA THR A 220 14.00 19.98 18.97
C THR A 220 13.46 18.66 19.48
N SER A 221 12.48 18.11 18.75
CA SER A 221 11.83 16.84 19.07
C SER A 221 11.83 15.92 17.86
N PHE A 222 11.82 14.63 18.13
CA PHE A 222 11.84 13.60 17.10
C PHE A 222 10.65 12.66 17.29
N ALA A 223 10.12 12.17 16.17
CA ALA A 223 9.19 11.06 16.14
C ALA A 223 9.54 10.15 14.96
N SER A 224 9.38 8.86 15.13
CA SER A 224 9.55 7.91 14.03
C SER A 224 8.21 7.56 13.42
N VAL A 225 8.19 7.51 12.10
CA VAL A 225 7.08 6.99 11.31
C VAL A 225 7.55 5.71 10.64
N PHE A 226 6.75 4.68 10.73
CA PHE A 226 6.98 3.40 10.08
C PHE A 226 5.72 3.00 9.33
N VAL A 227 5.89 2.71 8.04
CA VAL A 227 4.80 2.29 7.16
C VAL A 227 5.10 0.88 6.65
N SER A 228 4.13 0.00 6.74
CA SER A 228 4.17 -1.36 6.21
C SER A 228 2.90 -1.65 5.41
N PRO A 229 2.94 -2.58 4.44
CA PRO A 229 1.73 -2.99 3.75
C PRO A 229 0.79 -3.70 4.74
N LEU A 230 -0.51 -3.49 4.58
CA LEU A 230 -1.53 -4.27 5.27
C LEU A 230 -1.65 -5.61 4.55
N VAL A 231 -1.13 -6.66 5.17
CA VAL A 231 -1.24 -8.02 4.66
C VAL A 231 -2.50 -8.65 5.24
N ASP A 232 -3.32 -9.23 4.38
CA ASP A 232 -4.58 -9.89 4.78
C ASP A 232 -4.31 -11.03 5.78
N ASP A 233 -5.09 -11.09 6.87
CA ASP A 233 -4.86 -12.04 7.97
C ASP A 233 -5.37 -13.46 7.66
N THR A 234 -6.07 -13.62 6.54
CA THR A 234 -6.63 -14.91 6.12
C THR A 234 -5.56 -15.75 5.43
N ILE A 235 -4.89 -16.61 6.19
CA ILE A 235 -4.07 -17.67 5.61
C ILE A 235 -5.03 -18.80 5.22
N GLU A 236 -5.49 -18.80 3.98
CA GLU A 236 -6.23 -19.94 3.43
C GLU A 236 -5.24 -21.04 3.06
N VAL A 237 -5.38 -22.18 3.71
CA VAL A 237 -4.57 -23.36 3.44
C VAL A 237 -5.30 -24.21 2.42
N TYR A 238 -4.85 -24.14 1.17
CA TYR A 238 -5.31 -25.05 0.11
C TYR A 238 -4.50 -26.33 0.14
N VAL A 239 -5.19 -27.48 0.17
CA VAL A 239 -4.60 -28.81 0.05
C VAL A 239 -4.95 -29.36 -1.31
N ASP A 240 -3.93 -29.51 -2.19
CA ASP A 240 -4.11 -30.07 -3.51
C ASP A 240 -4.36 -31.59 -3.43
N PRO A 241 -5.53 -32.09 -3.83
CA PRO A 241 -5.84 -33.51 -3.79
C PRO A 241 -4.92 -34.38 -4.65
N ALA A 242 -4.33 -33.81 -5.73
CA ALA A 242 -3.42 -34.52 -6.62
C ALA A 242 -2.08 -34.85 -5.97
N LYS A 243 -1.67 -34.06 -4.96
CA LYS A 243 -0.41 -34.24 -4.21
C LYS A 243 -0.59 -35.04 -2.92
N LEU A 244 -1.77 -35.66 -2.74
CA LEU A 244 -2.14 -36.35 -1.52
C LEU A 244 -2.30 -37.85 -1.78
N SER A 245 -1.63 -38.69 -0.98
CA SER A 245 -1.79 -40.14 -1.01
C SER A 245 -2.13 -40.70 0.37
N TRP A 246 -2.89 -41.79 0.37
CA TRP A 246 -3.37 -42.43 1.57
C TRP A 246 -2.94 -43.88 1.64
N ASP A 247 -2.29 -44.25 2.73
CA ASP A 247 -2.01 -45.65 3.07
C ASP A 247 -2.77 -46.05 4.33
N THR A 248 -3.25 -47.27 4.40
CA THR A 248 -3.85 -47.83 5.60
C THR A 248 -2.94 -48.91 6.16
N PHE A 249 -2.86 -48.95 7.47
CA PHE A 249 -2.04 -49.94 8.16
C PHE A 249 -2.71 -50.42 9.46
N ARG A 250 -2.22 -51.56 9.93
CA ARG A 250 -2.71 -52.13 11.19
C ARG A 250 -2.05 -51.41 12.37
N SER A 251 -2.89 -50.84 13.25
CA SER A 251 -2.38 -50.22 14.48
C SER A 251 -1.79 -51.30 15.39
N SER A 252 -0.52 -51.19 15.75
CA SER A 252 0.11 -52.03 16.76
C SER A 252 -0.17 -51.48 18.16
N GLY A 253 -0.87 -52.23 18.98
CA GLY A 253 -1.17 -51.85 20.37
C GLY A 253 -1.67 -53.03 21.23
N ALA A 254 -1.55 -52.93 22.54
CA ALA A 254 -2.06 -53.90 23.49
C ALA A 254 -3.61 -53.91 23.44
N GLY A 255 -4.20 -54.84 22.71
CA GLY A 255 -5.66 -54.98 22.58
C GLY A 255 -6.02 -56.31 21.98
N GLY A 256 -7.19 -56.87 22.30
CA GLY A 256 -7.65 -58.22 21.99
C GLY A 256 -7.67 -58.55 20.50
N GLN A 257 -8.06 -59.82 20.17
CA GLN A 257 -7.95 -60.45 18.83
C GLN A 257 -8.47 -59.60 17.62
N ASN A 258 -9.30 -58.58 17.83
CA ASN A 258 -9.82 -57.74 16.76
C ASN A 258 -8.88 -56.57 16.35
N VAL A 259 -7.93 -56.14 17.19
CA VAL A 259 -7.00 -55.04 16.90
C VAL A 259 -6.01 -55.46 15.80
N ASN A 260 -5.68 -56.76 15.71
CA ASN A 260 -4.73 -57.30 14.70
C ASN A 260 -5.40 -57.67 13.37
N LYS A 261 -6.74 -57.51 13.24
CA LYS A 261 -7.46 -57.88 12.00
C LYS A 261 -7.96 -56.69 11.19
N VAL A 262 -8.10 -55.50 11.81
CA VAL A 262 -8.67 -54.31 11.15
C VAL A 262 -7.58 -53.27 10.90
N GLU A 263 -7.47 -52.80 9.68
CA GLU A 263 -6.55 -51.72 9.28
C GLU A 263 -7.21 -50.37 9.61
N SER A 264 -7.19 -49.98 10.87
CA SER A 264 -7.76 -48.71 11.32
C SER A 264 -6.76 -47.53 11.29
N GLY A 265 -5.46 -47.82 11.27
CA GLY A 265 -4.40 -46.82 11.15
C GLY A 265 -4.38 -46.22 9.76
N VAL A 266 -4.20 -44.92 9.72
CA VAL A 266 -4.13 -44.13 8.46
C VAL A 266 -2.82 -43.38 8.40
N ARG A 267 -2.17 -43.48 7.26
CA ARG A 267 -0.99 -42.71 6.92
C ARG A 267 -1.32 -41.81 5.73
N LEU A 268 -1.17 -40.52 5.91
CA LEU A 268 -1.34 -39.50 4.90
C LEU A 268 0.02 -39.00 4.48
N ARG A 269 0.28 -38.97 3.18
CA ARG A 269 1.48 -38.37 2.58
C ARG A 269 1.04 -37.22 1.71
N TYR A 270 1.68 -36.07 1.89
CA TYR A 270 1.43 -34.87 1.12
C TYR A 270 2.75 -34.30 0.62
N TRP A 271 2.84 -34.08 -0.68
CA TRP A 271 3.99 -33.44 -1.33
C TRP A 271 3.80 -31.95 -1.33
N TYR A 272 4.39 -31.28 -0.33
CA TYR A 272 4.36 -29.83 -0.24
C TYR A 272 5.44 -29.25 -1.15
N THR A 273 5.05 -28.36 -2.08
CA THR A 273 5.97 -27.56 -2.88
C THR A 273 6.02 -26.16 -2.30
N ASP A 274 7.18 -25.71 -1.89
CA ASP A 274 7.38 -24.35 -1.41
C ASP A 274 7.17 -23.36 -2.56
N PRO A 275 6.23 -22.40 -2.46
CA PRO A 275 5.94 -21.48 -3.56
C PRO A 275 7.08 -20.52 -3.89
N ASP A 276 8.02 -20.27 -2.95
CA ASP A 276 9.11 -19.31 -3.14
C ASP A 276 10.38 -19.99 -3.69
N THR A 277 10.71 -21.20 -3.21
CA THR A 277 11.93 -21.92 -3.60
C THR A 277 11.69 -23.00 -4.65
N GLY A 278 10.44 -23.44 -4.81
CA GLY A 278 10.09 -24.58 -5.67
C GLY A 278 10.54 -25.93 -5.10
N GLU A 279 11.10 -25.98 -3.89
CA GLU A 279 11.53 -27.23 -3.26
C GLU A 279 10.34 -28.07 -2.85
N GLU A 280 10.44 -29.39 -3.09
CA GLU A 280 9.41 -30.36 -2.70
C GLU A 280 9.81 -31.08 -1.42
N GLU A 281 8.90 -31.16 -0.46
CA GLU A 281 9.07 -31.84 0.80
C GLU A 281 7.89 -32.77 1.05
N GLU A 282 8.16 -34.02 1.49
CA GLU A 282 7.14 -34.97 1.89
C GLU A 282 6.69 -34.70 3.34
N ILE A 283 5.41 -34.40 3.55
CA ILE A 283 4.78 -34.33 4.85
C ILE A 283 4.08 -35.65 5.13
N LEU A 284 4.53 -36.37 6.15
CA LEU A 284 3.99 -37.66 6.57
C LEU A 284 3.22 -37.50 7.86
N ILE A 285 1.93 -37.89 7.85
CA ILE A 285 1.07 -37.86 9.05
C ILE A 285 0.46 -39.23 9.27
N GLU A 286 0.70 -39.79 10.45
CA GLU A 286 0.12 -41.04 10.87
C GLU A 286 -0.92 -40.79 11.98
N ASN A 287 -2.09 -41.43 11.84
CA ASN A 287 -3.12 -41.36 12.87
C ASN A 287 -3.70 -42.74 13.16
N THR A 288 -3.67 -43.13 14.45
CA THR A 288 -4.18 -44.41 14.98
C THR A 288 -5.07 -44.20 16.20
N GLU A 289 -5.53 -42.96 16.42
CA GLU A 289 -6.21 -42.52 17.65
C GLU A 289 -7.54 -43.27 17.90
N THR A 290 -8.25 -43.57 16.81
CA THR A 290 -9.55 -44.25 16.91
C THR A 290 -9.55 -45.58 16.17
N ARG A 291 -10.55 -46.43 16.46
CA ARG A 291 -10.80 -47.68 15.72
C ARG A 291 -11.57 -47.45 14.41
N ASP A 292 -11.97 -46.23 14.15
CA ASP A 292 -12.76 -45.81 13.00
C ASP A 292 -11.83 -45.16 11.96
N GLN A 293 -11.60 -45.86 10.85
CA GLN A 293 -10.72 -45.42 9.78
C GLN A 293 -11.15 -44.07 9.16
N PRO A 294 -12.44 -43.80 8.84
CA PRO A 294 -12.90 -42.50 8.39
C PRO A 294 -12.56 -41.35 9.32
N LYS A 295 -12.75 -41.54 10.64
CA LYS A 295 -12.39 -40.50 11.63
C LYS A 295 -10.89 -40.25 11.70
N ASN A 296 -10.07 -41.29 11.56
CA ASN A 296 -8.62 -41.15 11.52
C ASN A 296 -8.17 -40.40 10.25
N LYS A 297 -8.85 -40.58 9.10
CA LYS A 297 -8.61 -39.81 7.89
C LYS A 297 -8.94 -38.32 8.06
N GLU A 298 -10.10 -38.01 8.64
CA GLU A 298 -10.51 -36.64 8.91
C GLU A 298 -9.54 -35.93 9.86
N ARG A 299 -9.10 -36.66 10.90
CA ARG A 299 -8.12 -36.16 11.87
C ARG A 299 -6.76 -35.89 11.23
N ALA A 300 -6.28 -36.83 10.36
CA ALA A 300 -5.05 -36.65 9.63
C ALA A 300 -5.09 -35.45 8.67
N MET A 301 -6.22 -35.21 8.01
CA MET A 301 -6.43 -34.03 7.17
C MET A 301 -6.40 -32.73 7.99
N THR A 302 -7.02 -32.71 9.16
CA THR A 302 -6.98 -31.57 10.08
C THR A 302 -5.57 -31.27 10.55
N LEU A 303 -4.78 -32.30 10.87
CA LEU A 303 -3.37 -32.15 11.25
C LEU A 303 -2.51 -31.63 10.08
N LEU A 304 -2.77 -32.08 8.84
CA LEU A 304 -2.09 -31.56 7.66
C LEU A 304 -2.36 -30.07 7.48
N LYS A 305 -3.62 -29.67 7.52
CA LYS A 305 -4.01 -28.26 7.42
C LYS A 305 -3.36 -27.40 8.50
N SER A 306 -3.29 -27.91 9.74
CA SER A 306 -2.62 -27.21 10.84
C SER A 306 -1.12 -27.02 10.58
N GLN A 307 -0.42 -28.07 10.12
CA GLN A 307 1.01 -27.96 9.79
C GLN A 307 1.30 -27.00 8.63
N LEU A 308 0.45 -27.00 7.61
CA LEU A 308 0.59 -26.06 6.48
C LEU A 308 0.30 -24.61 6.93
N TYR A 309 -0.70 -24.42 7.79
CA TYR A 309 -0.99 -23.12 8.40
C TYR A 309 0.20 -22.59 9.22
N ASP A 310 0.78 -23.45 10.07
CA ASP A 310 1.94 -23.07 10.90
C ASP A 310 3.15 -22.68 10.04
N ARG A 311 3.38 -23.37 8.91
CA ARG A 311 4.44 -23.02 7.94
C ARG A 311 4.20 -21.68 7.27
N ALA A 312 2.96 -21.44 6.80
CA ALA A 312 2.59 -20.18 6.18
C ALA A 312 2.70 -19.02 7.18
N MET A 313 2.27 -19.23 8.43
CA MET A 313 2.40 -18.25 9.51
C MET A 313 3.85 -17.94 9.84
N LYS A 314 4.72 -18.95 9.91
CA LYS A 314 6.15 -18.77 10.16
C LYS A 314 6.82 -17.94 9.06
N LYS A 315 6.56 -18.24 7.78
CA LYS A 315 7.04 -17.44 6.65
C LYS A 315 6.59 -15.99 6.74
N ARG A 316 5.33 -15.78 7.07
CA ARG A 316 4.77 -14.44 7.24
C ARG A 316 5.47 -13.67 8.37
N LEU A 317 5.69 -14.30 9.51
CA LEU A 317 6.42 -13.70 10.63
C LEU A 317 7.88 -13.36 10.25
N GLU A 318 8.55 -14.21 9.48
CA GLU A 318 9.89 -13.96 8.97
C GLU A 318 9.92 -12.78 7.98
N ALA A 319 8.92 -12.67 7.10
CA ALA A 319 8.77 -11.53 6.19
C ALA A 319 8.52 -10.24 6.97
N GLN A 320 7.61 -10.26 7.97
CA GLN A 320 7.38 -9.13 8.86
C GLN A 320 8.63 -8.74 9.64
N ALA A 321 9.39 -9.73 10.16
CA ALA A 321 10.62 -9.48 10.88
C ALA A 321 11.70 -8.83 9.98
N LYS A 322 11.79 -9.22 8.70
CA LYS A 322 12.68 -8.56 7.73
C LYS A 322 12.30 -7.09 7.51
N ILE A 323 11.00 -6.81 7.35
CA ILE A 323 10.46 -5.44 7.22
C ILE A 323 10.74 -4.66 8.51
N GLU A 324 10.55 -5.27 9.68
CA GLU A 324 10.83 -4.63 10.97
C GLU A 324 12.34 -4.40 11.24
N ALA A 325 13.20 -5.28 10.77
CA ALA A 325 14.65 -5.10 10.86
C ALA A 325 15.16 -3.87 10.08
N GLY A 326 14.43 -3.43 9.06
CA GLY A 326 14.69 -2.18 8.34
C GLY A 326 14.35 -0.90 9.12
N LYS A 327 13.75 -1.00 10.32
CA LYS A 327 13.46 0.17 11.17
C LYS A 327 14.76 0.84 11.60
N LYS A 328 14.99 2.05 11.10
CA LYS A 328 16.10 2.88 11.54
C LYS A 328 15.86 3.34 12.99
N LYS A 329 16.88 3.27 13.83
CA LYS A 329 16.83 3.79 15.19
C LYS A 329 16.48 5.29 15.16
N ILE A 330 15.74 5.76 16.16
CA ILE A 330 15.39 7.19 16.33
C ILE A 330 16.64 7.94 16.80
N GLU A 331 17.55 8.21 15.86
CA GLU A 331 18.83 8.88 16.12
C GLU A 331 18.98 10.11 15.22
N TRP A 332 19.84 11.05 15.61
CA TRP A 332 20.10 12.31 14.90
C TRP A 332 20.48 12.12 13.43
N GLY A 333 21.15 11.03 13.09
CA GLY A 333 21.62 10.73 11.72
C GLY A 333 20.58 10.12 10.78
N SER A 334 19.42 9.68 11.29
CA SER A 334 18.38 8.98 10.50
C SER A 334 17.16 9.84 10.15
N GLN A 335 17.24 11.17 10.37
CA GLN A 335 16.13 12.07 10.04
C GLN A 335 15.92 12.17 8.53
N ILE A 336 14.66 11.98 8.10
CA ILE A 336 14.28 12.14 6.69
C ILE A 336 13.77 13.55 6.39
N ARG A 337 13.06 14.17 7.34
CA ARG A 337 12.42 15.48 7.15
C ARG A 337 12.48 16.34 8.40
N SER A 338 12.76 17.63 8.22
CA SER A 338 12.75 18.63 9.29
C SER A 338 11.63 19.64 9.08
N TYR A 339 10.90 19.90 10.16
CA TYR A 339 9.81 20.86 10.25
C TYR A 339 10.24 21.99 11.19
N VAL A 340 10.58 23.15 10.63
CA VAL A 340 11.06 24.31 11.39
C VAL A 340 9.98 25.37 11.36
N PHE A 341 9.21 25.46 12.44
CA PHE A 341 8.02 26.32 12.50
C PHE A 341 8.37 27.80 12.55
N ASP A 342 9.44 28.13 13.30
CA ASP A 342 9.89 29.53 13.46
C ASP A 342 10.36 30.12 12.12
N ASP A 343 11.06 29.33 11.31
CA ASP A 343 11.55 29.72 10.00
C ASP A 343 10.53 29.46 8.86
N ARG A 344 9.34 28.96 9.23
CA ARG A 344 8.28 28.53 8.28
C ARG A 344 8.84 27.67 7.15
N ARG A 345 9.53 26.58 7.49
CA ARG A 345 10.18 25.73 6.52
C ARG A 345 10.00 24.25 6.86
N VAL A 346 9.61 23.47 5.86
CA VAL A 346 9.66 22.00 5.88
C VAL A 346 10.59 21.54 4.78
N LYS A 347 11.61 20.72 5.12
CA LYS A 347 12.60 20.22 4.17
C LYS A 347 12.79 18.73 4.33
N ASP A 348 12.71 17.99 3.21
CA ASP A 348 13.15 16.60 3.12
C ASP A 348 14.65 16.56 2.80
N HIS A 349 15.41 15.80 3.59
CA HIS A 349 16.87 15.74 3.46
C HIS A 349 17.34 14.74 2.39
N ARG A 350 16.45 13.86 1.94
CA ARG A 350 16.75 12.86 0.91
C ARG A 350 16.68 13.43 -0.50
N THR A 351 15.63 14.22 -0.76
CA THR A 351 15.33 14.80 -2.07
C THR A 351 15.68 16.29 -2.17
N ASN A 352 16.02 16.93 -1.04
CA ASN A 352 16.17 18.38 -0.91
C ASN A 352 14.91 19.20 -1.23
N PHE A 353 13.76 18.54 -1.45
CA PHE A 353 12.49 19.25 -1.62
C PHE A 353 12.14 20.03 -0.36
N GLU A 354 11.80 21.31 -0.50
CA GLU A 354 11.41 22.17 0.61
C GLU A 354 10.21 23.05 0.28
N THR A 355 9.44 23.39 1.30
CA THR A 355 8.33 24.34 1.21
C THR A 355 8.33 25.27 2.42
N ARG A 356 7.82 26.50 2.22
CA ARG A 356 7.60 27.48 3.30
C ARG A 356 6.17 27.44 3.86
N ASP A 357 5.28 26.66 3.25
CA ASP A 357 3.90 26.52 3.69
C ASP A 357 3.75 25.38 4.70
N VAL A 358 4.25 25.63 5.91
CA VAL A 358 4.20 24.66 7.02
C VAL A 358 2.75 24.30 7.37
N ASP A 359 1.86 25.29 7.33
CA ASP A 359 0.45 25.11 7.72
C ASP A 359 -0.27 24.14 6.77
N SER A 360 -0.05 24.27 5.46
CA SER A 360 -0.59 23.31 4.47
C SER A 360 -0.03 21.92 4.64
N VAL A 361 1.28 21.77 4.90
CA VAL A 361 1.89 20.46 5.18
C VAL A 361 1.25 19.81 6.40
N MET A 362 1.11 20.55 7.52
CA MET A 362 0.46 20.03 8.73
C MET A 362 -1.05 19.76 8.55
N ASN A 363 -1.65 20.31 7.52
CA ASN A 363 -3.01 20.03 7.07
C ASN A 363 -3.10 18.87 6.04
N GLY A 364 -2.01 18.13 5.84
CA GLY A 364 -2.00 16.91 5.02
C GLY A 364 -1.52 17.10 3.58
N LYS A 365 -1.09 18.30 3.14
CA LYS A 365 -0.53 18.50 1.79
C LYS A 365 0.92 18.05 1.73
N ILE A 366 1.14 16.73 1.72
CA ILE A 366 2.48 16.12 1.67
C ILE A 366 2.83 15.53 0.31
N ASP A 367 1.96 15.63 -0.69
CA ASP A 367 2.11 15.01 -2.01
C ASP A 367 3.39 15.46 -2.72
N GLY A 368 3.81 16.72 -2.56
CA GLY A 368 5.06 17.22 -3.13
C GLY A 368 6.30 16.48 -2.60
N PHE A 369 6.30 16.08 -1.32
CA PHE A 369 7.37 15.27 -0.73
C PHE A 369 7.33 13.83 -1.23
N ILE A 370 6.14 13.23 -1.32
CA ILE A 370 5.91 11.88 -1.84
C ILE A 370 6.40 11.81 -3.29
N LYS A 371 5.94 12.72 -4.15
CA LYS A 371 6.33 12.81 -5.56
C LYS A 371 7.84 12.97 -5.72
N SER A 372 8.45 13.89 -4.98
CA SER A 372 9.88 14.13 -5.03
C SER A 372 10.70 12.89 -4.62
N TYR A 373 10.22 12.15 -3.62
CA TYR A 373 10.86 10.90 -3.20
C TYR A 373 10.77 9.81 -4.27
N LEU A 374 9.60 9.59 -4.85
CA LEU A 374 9.40 8.57 -5.88
C LEU A 374 10.18 8.87 -7.17
N MET A 375 10.39 10.16 -7.49
CA MET A 375 11.22 10.59 -8.62
C MET A 375 12.72 10.37 -8.38
N GLU A 376 13.20 10.63 -7.16
CA GLU A 376 14.63 10.49 -6.80
C GLU A 376 15.06 9.03 -6.61
N PHE A 377 14.13 8.19 -6.13
CA PHE A 377 14.36 6.77 -5.83
C PHE A 377 13.43 5.88 -6.66
N PRO A 378 13.57 5.86 -7.99
CA PRO A 378 12.78 4.96 -8.83
C PRO A 378 13.18 3.51 -8.51
N VAL A 379 12.20 2.63 -8.43
CA VAL A 379 12.44 1.19 -8.30
C VAL A 379 12.97 0.68 -9.63
N ASN A 380 14.19 0.15 -9.64
CA ASN A 380 14.75 -0.51 -10.81
C ASN A 380 14.09 -1.89 -10.98
N ASP A 381 13.81 -2.28 -12.22
CA ASP A 381 13.20 -3.58 -12.57
C ASP A 381 14.09 -4.79 -12.22
N ASP A 382 15.34 -4.57 -11.79
CA ASP A 382 16.32 -5.61 -11.43
C ASP A 382 16.20 -6.10 -9.97
N ASP A 383 15.31 -5.55 -9.15
CA ASP A 383 15.12 -5.92 -7.74
C ASP A 383 13.88 -6.83 -7.49
N ASN A 384 13.32 -7.46 -8.57
CA ASN A 384 12.22 -8.41 -8.49
C ASN A 384 12.66 -9.86 -8.66
#